data_a5b2513e4f8183a4b53de53b1ce9d002
#
_entry.id   a5b2513e4f8183a4b53de53b1ce9d002
#
_cell.length_a   1.000
_cell.length_b   1.000
_cell.length_c   1.000
_cell.angle_alpha   90.00
_cell.angle_beta   90.00
_cell.angle_gamma   90.00
#
_symmetry.space_group_name_H-M   'P 1'
#
loop_
_entity.id
_entity.type
_entity.pdbx_description
1 polymer ?
#
loop_
_entity_poly.entity_id
_entity_poly.type
_entity_poly.pdbx_seq_one_letter_code
_entity_poly.pdbx_strand_id
1 'polypeptide(L)'
;ADGQATVAMGLALFEFGPEPDPGEATPPDPPDAEDVGRRDVTYANLADSLRFGADVAVSTVRGALDFARGTITETRSTWGRALSTLTSIGRVAAVPEGPLSPVLIGRGTTYRFGAFDVPFEAIRGAAKERGLSVNDAFMASVATGMDAYHRRHGVVAEELRVNVPISLRGDAGDRSGRASNSVSIARFPMPVAGLSTDELMAQAHDLVAKWKAEPAIRLADPLAEVSWLVPVPMLAQAARASDVTTSNVPGPPVPLYLAGARMVAAYPLVATIGAAVNISMVTYDGSAFVGVSSDDRACTDLDDLVEDLRSGFATVTGAAVGPADRFA
;
A
#
# COMPACT_ATOMS: atom_id res chain seq x y z
N ALA A 1 -6.40 4.47 -8.82
CA ALA A 1 -7.14 3.31 -8.29
C ALA A 1 -6.26 2.64 -7.23
N ASP A 2 -6.86 2.17 -6.14
CA ASP A 2 -6.14 1.36 -5.16
C ASP A 2 -5.91 -0.06 -5.72
N GLY A 3 -5.06 -0.87 -5.05
CA GLY A 3 -4.71 -2.21 -5.51
C GLY A 3 -5.93 -3.11 -5.72
N GLN A 4 -6.96 -3.01 -4.87
CA GLN A 4 -8.19 -3.78 -5.02
C GLN A 4 -9.02 -3.30 -6.22
N ALA A 5 -9.12 -2.00 -6.44
CA ALA A 5 -9.79 -1.46 -7.62
C ALA A 5 -9.04 -1.84 -8.91
N THR A 6 -7.71 -1.89 -8.89
CA THR A 6 -6.90 -2.35 -10.02
C THR A 6 -7.15 -3.83 -10.32
N VAL A 7 -7.24 -4.69 -9.29
CA VAL A 7 -7.60 -6.10 -9.48
C VAL A 7 -9.03 -6.21 -10.04
N ALA A 8 -10.00 -5.45 -9.50
CA ALA A 8 -11.38 -5.48 -10.00
C ALA A 8 -11.49 -5.01 -11.46
N MET A 9 -10.75 -3.97 -11.86
CA MET A 9 -10.68 -3.55 -13.26
C MET A 9 -9.97 -4.58 -14.14
N GLY A 10 -8.90 -5.19 -13.61
CA GLY A 10 -8.19 -6.26 -14.30
C GLY A 10 -9.09 -7.46 -14.57
N LEU A 11 -9.90 -7.86 -13.59
CA LEU A 11 -10.84 -8.97 -13.75
C LEU A 11 -11.87 -8.76 -14.88
N ALA A 12 -12.19 -7.51 -15.20
CA ALA A 12 -13.07 -7.20 -16.34
C ALA A 12 -12.42 -7.46 -17.72
N LEU A 13 -11.11 -7.68 -17.75
CA LEU A 13 -10.35 -7.97 -18.97
C LEU A 13 -10.05 -9.47 -19.14
N PHE A 14 -10.33 -10.25 -18.11
CA PHE A 14 -9.98 -11.67 -18.07
C PHE A 14 -11.22 -12.55 -18.05
N GLU A 15 -11.10 -13.70 -18.64
CA GLU A 15 -12.10 -14.77 -18.67
C GLU A 15 -11.74 -15.86 -17.65
N PHE A 16 -12.74 -16.61 -17.20
CA PHE A 16 -12.55 -17.73 -16.28
C PHE A 16 -12.33 -19.08 -16.99
N GLY A 17 -12.27 -19.08 -18.31
CA GLY A 17 -12.04 -20.24 -19.17
C GLY A 17 -11.26 -19.90 -20.43
N PRO A 18 -10.72 -20.91 -21.13
CA PRO A 18 -9.97 -20.70 -22.38
C PRO A 18 -10.87 -20.28 -23.56
N GLU A 19 -12.17 -20.50 -23.45
CA GLU A 19 -13.16 -20.11 -24.46
C GLU A 19 -14.00 -18.94 -23.92
N PRO A 20 -14.32 -17.96 -24.78
CA PRO A 20 -15.20 -16.84 -24.40
C PRO A 20 -16.55 -17.36 -23.91
N ASP A 21 -17.13 -16.70 -22.91
CA ASP A 21 -18.49 -17.01 -22.46
C ASP A 21 -19.48 -16.66 -23.59
N PRO A 22 -20.20 -17.62 -24.18
CA PRO A 22 -21.15 -17.34 -25.24
C PRO A 22 -22.34 -16.47 -24.81
N GLY A 23 -22.50 -16.25 -23.50
CA GLY A 23 -23.48 -15.36 -22.90
C GLY A 23 -22.96 -13.96 -22.62
N GLU A 24 -21.71 -13.68 -22.91
CA GLU A 24 -21.14 -12.37 -22.66
C GLU A 24 -21.79 -11.31 -23.56
N ALA A 25 -22.31 -10.26 -22.94
CA ALA A 25 -22.92 -9.17 -23.69
C ALA A 25 -21.86 -8.47 -24.56
N THR A 26 -22.20 -8.26 -25.83
CA THR A 26 -21.36 -7.44 -26.70
C THR A 26 -21.12 -6.09 -26.03
N PRO A 27 -19.85 -5.67 -25.86
CA PRO A 27 -19.57 -4.37 -25.25
C PRO A 27 -20.29 -3.25 -26.04
N PRO A 28 -20.78 -2.22 -25.34
CA PRO A 28 -21.40 -1.08 -26.01
C PRO A 28 -20.37 -0.43 -26.95
N ASP A 29 -20.88 0.18 -28.03
CA ASP A 29 -20.02 0.94 -28.93
C ASP A 29 -19.17 1.94 -28.12
N PRO A 30 -17.87 2.07 -28.44
CA PRO A 30 -17.04 3.04 -27.76
C PRO A 30 -17.62 4.44 -27.92
N PRO A 31 -17.57 5.28 -26.88
CA PRO A 31 -18.03 6.67 -27.00
C PRO A 31 -17.24 7.38 -28.08
N ASP A 32 -17.91 8.25 -28.81
CA ASP A 32 -17.25 9.11 -29.81
C ASP A 32 -16.09 9.89 -29.16
N ALA A 33 -14.98 9.97 -29.89
CA ALA A 33 -13.82 10.72 -29.42
C ALA A 33 -14.19 12.20 -29.28
N GLU A 34 -14.16 12.73 -28.06
CA GLU A 34 -14.33 14.15 -27.82
C GLU A 34 -13.05 14.91 -28.25
N ASP A 35 -13.20 15.87 -29.15
CA ASP A 35 -12.10 16.78 -29.50
C ASP A 35 -11.94 17.85 -28.42
N VAL A 36 -11.21 17.49 -27.37
CA VAL A 36 -11.01 18.34 -26.19
C VAL A 36 -9.83 19.27 -26.44
N GLY A 37 -10.11 20.53 -26.76
CA GLY A 37 -9.09 21.57 -26.92
C GLY A 37 -8.38 21.92 -25.60
N ARG A 38 -7.14 22.46 -25.68
CA ARG A 38 -6.40 22.91 -24.49
C ARG A 38 -7.18 23.91 -23.63
N ARG A 39 -8.01 24.73 -24.24
CA ARG A 39 -8.86 25.72 -23.54
C ARG A 39 -9.94 25.03 -22.72
N ASP A 40 -10.55 23.98 -23.25
CA ASP A 40 -11.62 23.24 -22.58
C ASP A 40 -11.07 22.52 -21.34
N VAL A 41 -9.88 21.92 -21.42
CA VAL A 41 -9.16 21.35 -20.28
C VAL A 41 -8.87 22.43 -19.21
N THR A 42 -8.43 23.61 -19.64
CA THR A 42 -8.12 24.71 -18.70
C THR A 42 -9.37 25.21 -17.99
N TYR A 43 -10.50 25.39 -18.72
CA TYR A 43 -11.77 25.80 -18.14
C TYR A 43 -12.37 24.72 -17.24
N ALA A 44 -12.32 23.46 -17.63
CA ALA A 44 -12.76 22.35 -16.80
C ALA A 44 -11.95 22.27 -15.48
N ASN A 45 -10.63 22.32 -15.56
CA ASN A 45 -9.75 22.32 -14.37
C ASN A 45 -10.00 23.53 -13.46
N LEU A 46 -10.25 24.72 -14.03
CA LEU A 46 -10.58 25.92 -13.24
C LEU A 46 -11.95 25.78 -12.56
N ALA A 47 -12.96 25.29 -13.30
CA ALA A 47 -14.29 25.06 -12.76
C ALA A 47 -14.28 24.01 -11.65
N ASP A 48 -13.53 22.91 -11.83
CA ASP A 48 -13.36 21.86 -10.83
C ASP A 48 -12.61 22.38 -9.61
N SER A 49 -11.56 23.19 -9.79
CA SER A 49 -10.83 23.83 -8.67
C SER A 49 -11.73 24.78 -7.87
N LEU A 50 -12.60 25.54 -8.54
CA LEU A 50 -13.54 26.45 -7.86
C LEU A 50 -14.65 25.67 -7.11
N ARG A 51 -15.22 24.62 -7.72
CA ARG A 51 -16.20 23.73 -7.06
C ARG A 51 -15.56 23.07 -5.85
N PHE A 52 -14.37 22.51 -6.01
CA PHE A 52 -13.59 21.91 -4.94
C PHE A 52 -13.34 22.88 -3.77
N GLY A 53 -12.88 24.11 -4.06
CA GLY A 53 -12.68 25.15 -3.04
C GLY A 53 -13.98 25.49 -2.30
N ALA A 54 -15.11 25.52 -2.99
CA ALA A 54 -16.44 25.74 -2.38
C ALA A 54 -16.84 24.55 -1.48
N ASP A 55 -16.64 23.32 -1.94
CA ASP A 55 -16.98 22.11 -1.17
C ASP A 55 -16.13 21.98 0.10
N VAL A 56 -14.82 22.29 0.01
CA VAL A 56 -13.92 22.35 1.17
C VAL A 56 -14.39 23.42 2.17
N ALA A 57 -14.74 24.61 1.71
CA ALA A 57 -15.25 25.67 2.57
C ALA A 57 -16.55 25.27 3.27
N VAL A 58 -17.49 24.66 2.54
CA VAL A 58 -18.77 24.19 3.10
C VAL A 58 -18.55 23.04 4.10
N SER A 59 -17.68 22.07 3.78
CA SER A 59 -17.38 20.95 4.67
C SER A 59 -16.68 21.41 5.97
N THR A 60 -15.76 22.38 5.85
CA THR A 60 -15.08 22.98 7.01
C THR A 60 -16.06 23.72 7.92
N VAL A 61 -16.98 24.52 7.34
CA VAL A 61 -18.00 25.24 8.11
C VAL A 61 -18.98 24.25 8.77
N ARG A 62 -19.43 23.22 8.05
CA ARG A 62 -20.27 22.15 8.63
C ARG A 62 -19.56 21.44 9.78
N GLY A 63 -18.31 21.01 9.57
CA GLY A 63 -17.51 20.38 10.63
C GLY A 63 -17.33 21.25 11.86
N ALA A 64 -17.11 22.57 11.69
CA ALA A 64 -17.02 23.52 12.79
C ALA A 64 -18.37 23.70 13.51
N LEU A 65 -19.48 23.73 12.78
CA LEU A 65 -20.84 23.83 13.35
C LEU A 65 -21.21 22.54 14.12
N ASP A 66 -20.91 21.39 13.58
CA ASP A 66 -21.17 20.10 14.24
C ASP A 66 -20.29 19.93 15.48
N PHE A 67 -19.05 20.38 15.44
CA PHE A 67 -18.19 20.48 16.61
C PHE A 67 -18.77 21.42 17.67
N ALA A 68 -19.21 22.62 17.27
CA ALA A 68 -19.82 23.58 18.18
C ALA A 68 -21.12 23.04 18.81
N ARG A 69 -21.97 22.36 18.06
CA ARG A 69 -23.17 21.68 18.56
C ARG A 69 -22.83 20.55 19.53
N GLY A 70 -21.85 19.70 19.20
CA GLY A 70 -21.38 18.64 20.09
C GLY A 70 -20.81 19.17 21.41
N THR A 71 -20.16 20.35 21.40
CA THR A 71 -19.59 20.99 22.61
C THR A 71 -20.69 21.49 23.56
N ILE A 72 -21.85 21.84 23.05
CA ILE A 72 -22.97 22.32 23.87
C ILE A 72 -23.66 21.14 24.60
N THR A 73 -23.68 19.96 24.00
CA THR A 73 -24.43 18.79 24.49
C THR A 73 -23.60 17.81 25.34
N GLU A 74 -22.28 17.67 25.08
CA GLU A 74 -21.40 16.69 25.73
C GLU A 74 -19.98 17.23 25.94
N THR A 75 -19.81 18.16 26.91
CA THR A 75 -18.60 18.98 27.04
C THR A 75 -17.30 18.17 27.28
N ARG A 76 -17.30 17.13 28.10
CA ARG A 76 -16.06 16.39 28.46
C ARG A 76 -15.62 15.39 27.41
N SER A 77 -16.55 14.65 26.84
CA SER A 77 -16.26 13.61 25.82
C SER A 77 -15.89 14.21 24.45
N THR A 78 -16.45 15.38 24.13
CA THR A 78 -16.20 16.09 22.87
C THR A 78 -14.81 16.73 22.84
N TRP A 79 -14.37 17.36 23.92
CA TRP A 79 -13.02 17.91 24.05
C TRP A 79 -11.96 16.80 24.03
N GLY A 80 -12.21 15.67 24.71
CA GLY A 80 -11.31 14.51 24.66
C GLY A 80 -11.16 13.95 23.25
N ARG A 81 -12.26 13.81 22.50
CA ARG A 81 -12.24 13.37 21.09
C ARG A 81 -11.55 14.37 20.18
N ALA A 82 -11.82 15.66 20.33
CA ALA A 82 -11.18 16.70 19.54
C ALA A 82 -9.65 16.74 19.77
N LEU A 83 -9.21 16.67 21.01
CA LEU A 83 -7.79 16.65 21.35
C LEU A 83 -7.10 15.39 20.83
N SER A 84 -7.74 14.23 20.95
CA SER A 84 -7.21 12.98 20.39
C SER A 84 -7.10 13.03 18.86
N THR A 85 -8.08 13.63 18.17
CA THR A 85 -8.05 13.81 16.72
C THR A 85 -6.96 14.78 16.29
N LEU A 86 -6.79 15.92 16.98
CA LEU A 86 -5.72 16.87 16.68
C LEU A 86 -4.32 16.27 16.91
N THR A 87 -4.13 15.53 17.99
CA THR A 87 -2.85 14.82 18.24
C THR A 87 -2.62 13.70 17.22
N SER A 88 -3.66 13.03 16.77
CA SER A 88 -3.62 12.02 15.70
C SER A 88 -3.21 12.64 14.37
N ILE A 89 -3.84 13.76 13.97
CA ILE A 89 -3.46 14.52 12.77
C ILE A 89 -1.99 14.94 12.85
N GLY A 90 -1.56 15.47 14.01
CA GLY A 90 -0.16 15.85 14.21
C GLY A 90 0.81 14.69 14.01
N ARG A 91 0.49 13.48 14.49
CA ARG A 91 1.32 12.27 14.28
C ARG A 91 1.35 11.82 12.82
N VAL A 92 0.22 11.82 12.15
CA VAL A 92 0.11 11.40 10.73
C VAL A 92 0.77 12.42 9.81
N ALA A 93 0.63 13.71 10.10
CA ALA A 93 1.21 14.81 9.32
C ALA A 93 2.69 15.08 9.62
N ALA A 94 3.24 14.51 10.70
CA ALA A 94 4.64 14.71 11.05
C ALA A 94 5.56 14.25 9.90
N VAL A 95 6.40 15.17 9.43
CA VAL A 95 7.43 14.87 8.43
C VAL A 95 8.63 14.29 9.18
N PRO A 96 9.00 13.00 8.92
CA PRO A 96 10.15 12.40 9.57
C PRO A 96 11.46 13.08 9.12
N GLU A 97 12.46 13.08 9.99
CA GLU A 97 13.78 13.67 9.69
C GLU A 97 14.53 12.96 8.56
N GLY A 98 14.31 11.63 8.38
CA GLY A 98 14.94 10.85 7.32
C GLY A 98 14.66 9.35 7.42
N PRO A 99 15.31 8.54 6.56
CA PRO A 99 15.27 7.08 6.64
C PRO A 99 15.93 6.58 7.94
N LEU A 100 15.53 5.39 8.39
CA LEU A 100 16.12 4.71 9.54
C LEU A 100 17.24 3.75 9.12
N SER A 101 17.18 3.25 7.89
CA SER A 101 18.22 2.39 7.34
C SER A 101 19.52 3.14 7.13
N PRO A 102 20.64 2.67 7.68
CA PRO A 102 21.96 3.24 7.41
C PRO A 102 22.54 2.82 6.04
N VAL A 103 21.91 1.88 5.36
CA VAL A 103 22.34 1.34 4.05
C VAL A 103 21.52 1.96 2.92
N LEU A 104 20.20 2.05 3.08
CA LEU A 104 19.25 2.47 2.05
C LEU A 104 19.07 4.00 2.01
N ILE A 105 20.16 4.77 1.91
CA ILE A 105 20.15 6.23 2.08
C ILE A 105 20.00 7.03 0.79
N GLY A 106 20.45 6.49 -0.34
CA GLY A 106 20.36 7.17 -1.64
C GLY A 106 18.92 7.31 -2.13
N ARG A 107 18.66 8.32 -2.97
CA ARG A 107 17.39 8.44 -3.73
C ARG A 107 17.69 9.00 -5.11
N GLY A 108 17.16 8.33 -6.12
CA GLY A 108 17.30 8.67 -7.54
C GLY A 108 15.95 8.75 -8.25
N THR A 109 16.00 8.55 -9.55
CA THR A 109 14.81 8.49 -10.42
C THR A 109 14.83 7.24 -11.32
N THR A 110 15.84 6.40 -11.14
CA THR A 110 15.98 5.13 -11.86
C THR A 110 15.59 3.99 -10.95
N TYR A 111 14.86 3.02 -11.48
CA TYR A 111 14.36 1.88 -10.73
C TYR A 111 14.89 0.59 -11.32
N ARG A 112 15.12 -0.39 -10.45
CA ARG A 112 15.39 -1.78 -10.79
C ARG A 112 14.27 -2.64 -10.22
N PHE A 113 14.04 -3.78 -10.85
CA PHE A 113 12.95 -4.68 -10.50
C PHE A 113 13.47 -6.09 -10.30
N GLY A 114 12.96 -6.76 -9.26
CA GLY A 114 13.16 -8.17 -9.00
C GLY A 114 11.83 -8.80 -8.61
N ALA A 115 11.75 -10.13 -8.67
CA ALA A 115 10.54 -10.81 -8.30
C ALA A 115 10.80 -12.27 -7.90
N PHE A 116 9.90 -12.86 -7.12
CA PHE A 116 9.88 -14.28 -6.78
C PHE A 116 8.47 -14.71 -6.39
N ASP A 117 8.24 -16.01 -6.28
CA ASP A 117 6.96 -16.55 -5.87
C ASP A 117 7.10 -17.50 -4.65
N VAL A 118 6.06 -17.53 -3.85
CA VAL A 118 5.96 -18.35 -2.64
C VAL A 118 4.63 -19.11 -2.67
N PRO A 119 4.58 -20.39 -2.28
CA PRO A 119 3.30 -21.08 -2.12
C PRO A 119 2.38 -20.32 -1.17
N PHE A 120 1.20 -19.91 -1.62
CA PHE A 120 0.29 -19.11 -0.78
C PHE A 120 -0.14 -19.83 0.50
N GLU A 121 -0.37 -21.15 0.41
CA GLU A 121 -0.76 -21.95 1.58
C GLU A 121 0.34 -22.00 2.65
N ALA A 122 1.62 -21.85 2.28
CA ALA A 122 2.70 -21.76 3.26
C ALA A 122 2.63 -20.47 4.08
N ILE A 123 2.39 -19.31 3.43
CA ILE A 123 2.21 -18.03 4.12
C ILE A 123 0.96 -18.07 5.00
N ARG A 124 -0.14 -18.58 4.44
CA ARG A 124 -1.42 -18.71 5.14
C ARG A 124 -1.33 -19.66 6.33
N GLY A 125 -0.64 -20.79 6.17
CA GLY A 125 -0.39 -21.77 7.23
C GLY A 125 0.38 -21.15 8.38
N ALA A 126 1.51 -20.51 8.10
CA ALA A 126 2.34 -19.83 9.09
C ALA A 126 1.57 -18.77 9.89
N ALA A 127 0.71 -18.00 9.22
CA ALA A 127 -0.16 -17.03 9.87
C ALA A 127 -1.23 -17.71 10.74
N LYS A 128 -1.92 -18.71 10.19
CA LYS A 128 -3.03 -19.41 10.86
C LYS A 128 -2.60 -20.15 12.12
N GLU A 129 -1.44 -20.79 12.12
CA GLU A 129 -0.87 -21.47 13.28
C GLU A 129 -0.71 -20.54 14.49
N ARG A 130 -0.52 -19.26 14.24
CA ARG A 130 -0.34 -18.20 15.26
C ARG A 130 -1.60 -17.37 15.52
N GLY A 131 -2.71 -17.66 14.83
CA GLY A 131 -3.95 -16.88 14.93
C GLY A 131 -3.83 -15.47 14.33
N LEU A 132 -2.89 -15.27 13.41
CA LEU A 132 -2.57 -13.98 12.79
C LEU A 132 -3.00 -13.95 11.32
N SER A 133 -2.85 -12.81 10.65
CA SER A 133 -3.24 -12.63 9.26
C SER A 133 -2.11 -12.91 8.28
N VAL A 134 -2.45 -13.19 7.02
CA VAL A 134 -1.48 -13.28 5.91
C VAL A 134 -0.61 -12.04 5.81
N ASN A 135 -1.17 -10.85 6.09
CA ASN A 135 -0.41 -9.61 6.08
C ASN A 135 0.68 -9.58 7.17
N ASP A 136 0.38 -10.13 8.35
CA ASP A 136 1.34 -10.17 9.46
C ASP A 136 2.51 -11.10 9.12
N ALA A 137 2.23 -12.26 8.50
CA ALA A 137 3.26 -13.17 8.01
C ALA A 137 4.09 -12.55 6.87
N PHE A 138 3.45 -11.84 5.93
CA PHE A 138 4.11 -11.10 4.86
C PHE A 138 5.07 -10.04 5.42
N MET A 139 4.61 -9.21 6.35
CA MET A 139 5.43 -8.17 6.96
C MET A 139 6.60 -8.75 7.77
N ALA A 140 6.39 -9.84 8.51
CA ALA A 140 7.46 -10.54 9.23
C ALA A 140 8.49 -11.12 8.26
N SER A 141 8.05 -11.69 7.12
CA SER A 141 8.96 -12.19 6.07
C SER A 141 9.82 -11.08 5.48
N VAL A 142 9.21 -9.91 5.21
CA VAL A 142 9.93 -8.73 4.75
C VAL A 142 10.93 -8.26 5.80
N ALA A 143 10.53 -8.15 7.07
CA ALA A 143 11.42 -7.74 8.16
C ALA A 143 12.62 -8.68 8.30
N THR A 144 12.39 -9.99 8.26
CA THR A 144 13.45 -11.02 8.34
C THR A 144 14.44 -10.91 7.17
N GLY A 145 13.94 -10.73 5.95
CA GLY A 145 14.78 -10.53 4.77
C GLY A 145 15.57 -9.22 4.81
N MET A 146 14.94 -8.15 5.31
CA MET A 146 15.61 -6.85 5.47
C MET A 146 16.70 -6.88 6.55
N ASP A 147 16.53 -7.62 7.66
CA ASP A 147 17.59 -7.84 8.64
C ASP A 147 18.77 -8.60 8.01
N ALA A 148 18.50 -9.66 7.24
CA ALA A 148 19.54 -10.40 6.53
C ALA A 148 20.33 -9.51 5.58
N TYR A 149 19.64 -8.68 4.79
CA TYR A 149 20.26 -7.72 3.88
C TYR A 149 21.16 -6.71 4.61
N HIS A 150 20.70 -6.13 5.73
CA HIS A 150 21.52 -5.20 6.51
C HIS A 150 22.76 -5.91 7.13
N ARG A 151 22.60 -7.13 7.62
CA ARG A 151 23.72 -7.94 8.14
C ARG A 151 24.73 -8.28 7.05
N ARG A 152 24.31 -8.54 5.83
CA ARG A 152 25.19 -8.71 4.66
C ARG A 152 26.09 -7.51 4.45
N HIS A 153 25.58 -6.31 4.71
CA HIS A 153 26.33 -5.04 4.68
C HIS A 153 27.13 -4.73 5.97
N GLY A 154 27.20 -5.68 6.90
CA GLY A 154 27.92 -5.52 8.18
C GLY A 154 27.23 -4.60 9.17
N VAL A 155 25.94 -4.34 9.00
CA VAL A 155 25.15 -3.40 9.81
C VAL A 155 23.99 -4.15 10.47
N VAL A 156 23.63 -3.75 11.69
CA VAL A 156 22.38 -4.14 12.35
C VAL A 156 21.46 -2.94 12.34
N ALA A 157 20.36 -3.03 11.62
CA ALA A 157 19.28 -2.05 11.68
C ALA A 157 18.24 -2.57 12.70
N GLU A 158 18.02 -1.84 13.78
CA GLU A 158 17.04 -2.24 14.80
C GLU A 158 15.62 -2.10 14.25
N GLU A 159 15.37 -1.00 13.56
CA GLU A 159 14.06 -0.65 12.98
C GLU A 159 14.22 -0.08 11.57
N LEU A 160 13.21 -0.28 10.75
CA LEU A 160 13.06 0.38 9.44
C LEU A 160 11.76 1.18 9.40
N ARG A 161 11.76 2.30 8.71
CA ARG A 161 10.56 3.08 8.48
C ARG A 161 9.76 2.48 7.32
N VAL A 162 8.63 1.88 7.68
CA VAL A 162 7.78 1.17 6.73
C VAL A 162 6.52 1.97 6.42
N ASN A 163 6.18 2.06 5.14
CA ASN A 163 4.88 2.53 4.66
C ASN A 163 3.99 1.33 4.35
N VAL A 164 2.78 1.35 4.88
CA VAL A 164 1.76 0.32 4.62
C VAL A 164 0.50 1.01 4.12
N PRO A 165 0.07 0.79 2.87
CA PRO A 165 -1.24 1.22 2.41
C PRO A 165 -2.33 0.50 3.20
N ILE A 166 -3.22 1.26 3.82
CA ILE A 166 -4.37 0.75 4.57
C ILE A 166 -5.63 1.10 3.79
N SER A 167 -6.42 0.08 3.42
CA SER A 167 -7.74 0.30 2.84
C SER A 167 -8.69 0.86 3.90
N LEU A 168 -9.37 1.95 3.57
CA LEU A 168 -10.39 2.58 4.42
C LEU A 168 -11.78 2.04 4.15
N ARG A 169 -11.92 1.09 3.21
CA ARG A 169 -13.18 0.41 2.95
C ARG A 169 -13.53 -0.43 4.16
N GLY A 170 -14.64 -0.08 4.82
CA GLY A 170 -15.16 -0.90 5.93
C GLY A 170 -15.60 -2.29 5.44
N ASP A 171 -15.76 -3.24 6.37
CA ASP A 171 -16.26 -4.60 6.09
C ASP A 171 -17.66 -4.65 5.43
N ALA A 172 -18.43 -3.55 5.54
CA ALA A 172 -19.62 -3.31 4.73
C ALA A 172 -19.15 -2.66 3.41
N GLY A 173 -18.86 -3.49 2.40
CA GLY A 173 -18.45 -3.03 1.08
C GLY A 173 -19.26 -1.82 0.62
N ASP A 174 -18.57 -0.79 0.17
CA ASP A 174 -19.20 0.42 -0.34
C ASP A 174 -20.16 0.04 -1.49
N ARG A 175 -21.46 0.03 -1.16
CA ARG A 175 -22.53 -0.31 -2.09
C ARG A 175 -22.77 0.79 -3.14
N SER A 176 -21.96 1.86 -3.12
CA SER A 176 -22.11 2.98 -4.05
C SER A 176 -21.63 2.67 -5.48
N GLY A 177 -20.94 1.53 -5.68
CA GLY A 177 -20.45 1.11 -7.00
C GLY A 177 -19.39 2.03 -7.61
N ARG A 178 -18.98 3.09 -6.90
CA ARG A 178 -17.92 3.99 -7.35
C ARG A 178 -16.57 3.44 -6.90
N ALA A 179 -15.70 3.19 -7.85
CA ALA A 179 -14.29 2.90 -7.62
C ALA A 179 -13.62 4.18 -7.05
N SER A 180 -13.74 4.41 -5.74
CA SER A 180 -13.03 5.49 -5.06
C SER A 180 -11.67 4.99 -4.58
N ASN A 181 -10.66 5.84 -4.67
CA ASN A 181 -9.31 5.57 -4.18
C ASN A 181 -9.27 5.84 -2.65
N SER A 182 -9.81 4.92 -1.86
CA SER A 182 -9.92 5.05 -0.41
C SER A 182 -8.76 4.31 0.28
N VAL A 183 -7.54 4.79 0.06
CA VAL A 183 -6.32 4.25 0.68
C VAL A 183 -5.62 5.35 1.45
N SER A 184 -5.31 5.09 2.71
CA SER A 184 -4.38 5.88 3.51
C SER A 184 -3.05 5.16 3.65
N ILE A 185 -1.97 5.90 3.85
CA ILE A 185 -0.65 5.34 4.08
C ILE A 185 -0.32 5.45 5.56
N ALA A 186 -0.26 4.31 6.24
CA ALA A 186 0.34 4.22 7.56
C ALA A 186 1.86 4.26 7.43
N ARG A 187 2.51 5.04 8.30
CA ARG A 187 3.97 5.12 8.35
C ARG A 187 4.44 4.96 9.78
N PHE A 188 5.29 3.95 10.00
CA PHE A 188 5.79 3.66 11.33
C PHE A 188 7.18 3.00 11.29
N PRO A 189 7.99 3.16 12.36
CA PRO A 189 9.14 2.31 12.57
C PRO A 189 8.66 0.88 12.87
N MET A 190 9.21 -0.09 12.18
CA MET A 190 8.97 -1.51 12.36
C MET A 190 10.28 -2.18 12.77
N PRO A 191 10.32 -2.91 13.89
CA PRO A 191 11.51 -3.64 14.28
C PRO A 191 11.83 -4.74 13.25
N VAL A 192 13.10 -4.90 12.93
CA VAL A 192 13.57 -5.91 11.98
C VAL A 192 14.64 -6.84 12.57
N ALA A 193 15.38 -6.40 13.58
CA ALA A 193 16.43 -7.18 14.22
C ALA A 193 16.06 -7.62 15.64
N GLY A 194 16.68 -8.70 16.11
CA GLY A 194 16.64 -9.14 17.50
C GLY A 194 15.37 -9.85 17.94
N LEU A 195 14.41 -10.07 17.04
CA LEU A 195 13.12 -10.71 17.32
C LEU A 195 13.00 -12.06 16.60
N SER A 196 12.31 -12.99 17.22
CA SER A 196 11.87 -14.23 16.58
C SER A 196 10.77 -13.98 15.56
N THR A 197 10.52 -14.95 14.69
CA THR A 197 9.41 -14.89 13.71
C THR A 197 8.07 -14.62 14.37
N ASP A 198 7.80 -15.25 15.51
CA ASP A 198 6.54 -15.08 16.24
C ASP A 198 6.38 -13.67 16.79
N GLU A 199 7.45 -13.11 17.34
CA GLU A 199 7.48 -11.73 17.82
C GLU A 199 7.35 -10.72 16.67
N LEU A 200 8.01 -10.93 15.53
CA LEU A 200 7.88 -10.07 14.35
C LEU A 200 6.45 -10.06 13.81
N MET A 201 5.80 -11.23 13.73
CA MET A 201 4.40 -11.30 13.31
C MET A 201 3.46 -10.59 14.29
N ALA A 202 3.65 -10.76 15.59
CA ALA A 202 2.86 -10.10 16.62
C ALA A 202 3.05 -8.57 16.57
N GLN A 203 4.28 -8.10 16.43
CA GLN A 203 4.60 -6.67 16.29
C GLN A 203 3.97 -6.08 15.01
N ALA A 204 4.03 -6.77 13.87
CA ALA A 204 3.40 -6.34 12.64
C ALA A 204 1.88 -6.19 12.82
N HIS A 205 1.23 -7.17 13.46
CA HIS A 205 -0.19 -7.13 13.79
C HIS A 205 -0.55 -5.91 14.65
N ASP A 206 0.15 -5.71 15.75
CA ASP A 206 -0.13 -4.63 16.70
C ASP A 206 0.08 -3.25 16.07
N LEU A 207 1.15 -3.07 15.29
CA LEU A 207 1.43 -1.83 14.59
C LEU A 207 0.33 -1.49 13.57
N VAL A 208 -0.07 -2.46 12.73
CA VAL A 208 -1.15 -2.26 11.75
C VAL A 208 -2.49 -2.03 12.43
N ALA A 209 -2.81 -2.77 13.51
CA ALA A 209 -4.04 -2.58 14.26
C ALA A 209 -4.11 -1.19 14.91
N LYS A 210 -3.01 -0.75 15.52
CA LYS A 210 -2.88 0.59 16.10
C LYS A 210 -3.14 1.69 15.07
N TRP A 211 -2.56 1.58 13.88
CA TRP A 211 -2.76 2.55 12.82
C TRP A 211 -4.17 2.52 12.24
N LYS A 212 -4.79 1.34 12.07
CA LYS A 212 -6.20 1.23 11.67
C LYS A 212 -7.16 1.89 12.67
N ALA A 213 -6.81 1.88 13.95
CA ALA A 213 -7.57 2.53 15.00
C ALA A 213 -7.34 4.06 15.09
N GLU A 214 -6.35 4.61 14.37
CA GLU A 214 -5.98 6.03 14.44
C GLU A 214 -7.09 6.93 13.89
N PRO A 215 -7.63 7.88 14.67
CA PRO A 215 -8.73 8.74 14.23
C PRO A 215 -8.42 9.54 12.95
N ALA A 216 -7.18 10.00 12.77
CA ALA A 216 -6.78 10.77 11.58
C ALA A 216 -6.85 9.95 10.28
N ILE A 217 -6.76 8.63 10.34
CA ILE A 217 -6.91 7.76 9.16
C ILE A 217 -8.31 7.86 8.56
N ARG A 218 -9.35 8.03 9.43
CA ARG A 218 -10.73 8.23 8.98
C ARG A 218 -10.97 9.61 8.34
N LEU A 219 -10.03 10.52 8.54
CA LEU A 219 -10.02 11.86 7.93
C LEU A 219 -9.07 11.94 6.72
N ALA A 220 -8.60 10.80 6.20
CA ALA A 220 -7.66 10.76 5.08
C ALA A 220 -8.21 11.44 3.83
N ASP A 221 -9.50 11.23 3.49
CA ASP A 221 -10.13 11.86 2.34
C ASP A 221 -10.18 13.40 2.49
N PRO A 222 -10.72 13.99 3.60
CA PRO A 222 -10.66 15.43 3.81
C PRO A 222 -9.24 15.99 3.90
N LEU A 223 -8.28 15.23 4.47
CA LEU A 223 -6.87 15.67 4.53
C LEU A 223 -6.19 15.60 3.16
N ALA A 224 -6.53 14.62 2.33
CA ALA A 224 -6.05 14.54 0.95
C ALA A 224 -6.56 15.73 0.11
N GLU A 225 -7.79 16.17 0.36
CA GLU A 225 -8.39 17.33 -0.30
C GLU A 225 -7.62 18.65 -0.04
N VAL A 226 -6.98 18.80 1.12
CA VAL A 226 -6.17 19.98 1.46
C VAL A 226 -4.67 19.77 1.27
N SER A 227 -4.26 18.58 0.84
CA SER A 227 -2.83 18.23 0.68
C SER A 227 -2.11 19.11 -0.35
N TRP A 228 -2.83 19.70 -1.32
CA TRP A 228 -2.29 20.64 -2.29
C TRP A 228 -1.77 21.95 -1.66
N LEU A 229 -2.16 22.26 -0.42
CA LEU A 229 -1.61 23.37 0.36
C LEU A 229 -0.22 23.07 0.92
N VAL A 230 0.17 21.78 0.98
CA VAL A 230 1.47 21.38 1.49
C VAL A 230 2.52 21.60 0.39
N PRO A 231 3.60 22.34 0.67
CA PRO A 231 4.65 22.56 -0.32
C PRO A 231 5.24 21.25 -0.84
N VAL A 232 5.38 21.11 -2.15
CA VAL A 232 5.94 19.92 -2.81
C VAL A 232 7.26 19.44 -2.18
N PRO A 233 8.20 20.30 -1.79
CA PRO A 233 9.43 19.86 -1.12
C PRO A 233 9.19 19.12 0.19
N MET A 234 8.16 19.50 0.97
CA MET A 234 7.82 18.82 2.22
C MET A 234 7.22 17.44 1.95
N LEU A 235 6.35 17.32 0.94
CA LEU A 235 5.81 16.03 0.51
C LEU A 235 6.92 15.10 0.00
N ALA A 236 7.85 15.64 -0.78
CA ALA A 236 9.00 14.90 -1.28
C ALA A 236 9.94 14.44 -0.14
N GLN A 237 10.17 15.29 0.85
CA GLN A 237 10.96 14.93 2.05
C GLN A 237 10.25 13.82 2.83
N ALA A 238 8.96 13.94 3.08
CA ALA A 238 8.18 12.93 3.77
C ALA A 238 8.21 11.57 3.04
N ALA A 239 8.11 11.57 1.71
CA ALA A 239 8.20 10.36 0.91
C ALA A 239 9.59 9.70 1.01
N ARG A 240 10.66 10.50 0.90
CA ARG A 240 12.06 10.02 0.95
C ARG A 240 12.52 9.55 2.32
N ALA A 241 11.79 9.88 3.37
CA ALA A 241 12.10 9.45 4.72
C ALA A 241 11.75 7.99 5.01
N SER A 242 11.08 7.30 4.09
CA SER A 242 10.72 5.89 4.26
C SER A 242 11.79 4.98 3.65
N ASP A 243 12.08 3.88 4.35
CA ASP A 243 13.01 2.85 3.89
C ASP A 243 12.30 1.89 2.96
N VAL A 244 11.16 1.36 3.39
CA VAL A 244 10.40 0.32 2.68
C VAL A 244 8.94 0.73 2.56
N THR A 245 8.36 0.50 1.40
CA THR A 245 6.90 0.48 1.21
C THR A 245 6.48 -0.98 1.02
N THR A 246 5.48 -1.44 1.75
CA THR A 246 4.92 -2.79 1.60
C THR A 246 3.47 -2.71 1.18
N SER A 247 3.05 -3.61 0.30
CA SER A 247 1.65 -3.73 -0.12
C SER A 247 1.27 -5.20 -0.27
N ASN A 248 0.12 -5.57 0.25
CA ASN A 248 -0.43 -6.91 0.09
C ASN A 248 -1.84 -6.80 -0.48
N VAL A 249 -2.04 -7.33 -1.68
CA VAL A 249 -3.30 -7.25 -2.42
C VAL A 249 -3.80 -8.66 -2.70
N PRO A 250 -4.95 -9.05 -2.15
CA PRO A 250 -5.56 -10.33 -2.51
C PRO A 250 -6.01 -10.31 -3.97
N GLY A 251 -5.60 -11.31 -4.72
CA GLY A 251 -6.05 -11.54 -6.09
C GLY A 251 -6.95 -12.78 -6.21
N PRO A 252 -7.41 -13.11 -7.42
CA PRO A 252 -8.35 -14.20 -7.64
C PRO A 252 -7.71 -15.57 -7.34
N PRO A 253 -8.45 -16.46 -6.63
CA PRO A 253 -7.95 -17.78 -6.28
C PRO A 253 -8.13 -18.81 -7.40
N VAL A 254 -8.52 -18.38 -8.57
CA VAL A 254 -8.82 -19.21 -9.74
C VAL A 254 -8.01 -18.77 -10.95
N PRO A 255 -7.70 -19.69 -11.89
CA PRO A 255 -6.99 -19.34 -13.10
C PRO A 255 -7.80 -18.34 -13.96
N LEU A 256 -7.10 -17.40 -14.54
CA LEU A 256 -7.63 -16.39 -15.47
C LEU A 256 -7.06 -16.59 -16.87
N TYR A 257 -7.83 -16.18 -17.86
CA TYR A 257 -7.46 -16.28 -19.27
C TYR A 257 -7.63 -14.92 -19.94
N LEU A 258 -6.73 -14.62 -20.87
CA LEU A 258 -6.81 -13.45 -21.72
C LEU A 258 -6.72 -13.93 -23.18
N ALA A 259 -7.77 -13.72 -23.95
CA ALA A 259 -7.88 -14.19 -25.33
C ALA A 259 -7.51 -15.68 -25.48
N GLY A 260 -8.00 -16.53 -24.58
CA GLY A 260 -7.73 -17.96 -24.55
C GLY A 260 -6.39 -18.39 -23.93
N ALA A 261 -5.47 -17.46 -23.67
CA ALA A 261 -4.18 -17.75 -23.04
C ALA A 261 -4.29 -17.71 -21.51
N ARG A 262 -3.87 -18.77 -20.83
CA ARG A 262 -3.87 -18.82 -19.36
C ARG A 262 -2.82 -17.85 -18.78
N MET A 263 -3.21 -17.01 -17.85
CA MET A 263 -2.27 -16.25 -17.04
C MET A 263 -1.53 -17.20 -16.08
N VAL A 264 -0.20 -17.19 -16.11
CA VAL A 264 0.62 -18.10 -15.28
C VAL A 264 1.25 -17.42 -14.07
N ALA A 265 1.37 -16.11 -14.08
CA ALA A 265 1.97 -15.33 -13.00
C ALA A 265 1.48 -13.88 -13.03
N ALA A 266 1.51 -13.20 -11.86
CA ALA A 266 1.13 -11.80 -11.71
C ALA A 266 2.06 -11.12 -10.69
N TYR A 267 3.18 -10.56 -11.15
CA TYR A 267 4.13 -9.88 -10.27
C TYR A 267 3.81 -8.39 -10.13
N PRO A 268 3.58 -7.90 -8.89
CA PRO A 268 3.25 -6.51 -8.64
C PRO A 268 4.51 -5.64 -8.60
N LEU A 269 4.88 -5.04 -9.72
CA LEU A 269 6.00 -4.10 -9.82
C LEU A 269 5.48 -2.67 -9.67
N VAL A 270 5.61 -2.11 -8.47
CA VAL A 270 5.03 -0.83 -8.09
C VAL A 270 6.14 0.19 -7.81
N ALA A 271 5.95 1.45 -8.22
CA ALA A 271 6.89 2.52 -7.94
C ALA A 271 7.15 2.67 -6.44
N THR A 272 8.39 3.04 -6.06
CA THR A 272 8.78 3.18 -4.64
C THR A 272 8.11 4.35 -3.94
N ILE A 273 7.60 5.34 -4.70
CA ILE A 273 6.96 6.57 -4.20
C ILE A 273 7.89 7.30 -3.19
N GLY A 274 9.18 7.34 -3.48
CA GLY A 274 10.20 8.00 -2.64
C GLY A 274 10.84 7.11 -1.57
N ALA A 275 10.27 5.97 -1.21
CA ALA A 275 10.96 4.97 -0.39
C ALA A 275 12.17 4.38 -1.14
N ALA A 276 13.10 3.76 -0.44
CA ALA A 276 14.22 3.08 -1.06
C ALA A 276 13.76 1.84 -1.85
N VAL A 277 12.86 1.08 -1.26
CA VAL A 277 12.36 -0.18 -1.81
C VAL A 277 10.84 -0.23 -1.67
N ASN A 278 10.16 -0.79 -2.67
CA ASN A 278 8.77 -1.22 -2.58
C ASN A 278 8.73 -2.75 -2.71
N ILE A 279 8.12 -3.41 -1.75
CA ILE A 279 7.94 -4.86 -1.71
C ILE A 279 6.43 -5.10 -1.69
N SER A 280 5.90 -5.55 -2.81
CA SER A 280 4.47 -5.79 -2.98
C SER A 280 4.19 -7.27 -3.21
N MET A 281 3.09 -7.76 -2.68
CA MET A 281 2.63 -9.13 -2.86
C MET A 281 1.21 -9.14 -3.44
N VAL A 282 1.00 -10.01 -4.40
CA VAL A 282 -0.34 -10.33 -4.95
C VAL A 282 -0.54 -11.83 -4.91
N THR A 283 -1.72 -12.28 -4.50
CA THR A 283 -2.06 -13.71 -4.53
C THR A 283 -2.80 -14.04 -5.82
N TYR A 284 -2.46 -15.15 -6.46
CA TYR A 284 -3.13 -15.61 -7.65
C TYR A 284 -2.96 -17.12 -7.81
N ASP A 285 -4.06 -17.83 -8.07
CA ASP A 285 -4.11 -19.25 -8.41
C ASP A 285 -3.20 -20.15 -7.53
N GLY A 286 -3.28 -19.97 -6.20
CA GLY A 286 -2.54 -20.75 -5.20
C GLY A 286 -1.10 -20.29 -4.93
N SER A 287 -0.61 -19.27 -5.62
CA SER A 287 0.71 -18.67 -5.42
C SER A 287 0.61 -17.24 -4.86
N ALA A 288 1.61 -16.82 -4.12
CA ALA A 288 1.83 -15.44 -3.73
C ALA A 288 3.04 -14.92 -4.53
N PHE A 289 2.79 -13.97 -5.41
CA PHE A 289 3.79 -13.33 -6.26
C PHE A 289 4.32 -12.08 -5.59
N VAL A 290 5.61 -12.02 -5.36
CA VAL A 290 6.27 -10.89 -4.69
C VAL A 290 7.07 -10.12 -5.74
N GLY A 291 6.75 -8.84 -5.89
CA GLY A 291 7.50 -7.89 -6.69
C GLY A 291 8.32 -6.98 -5.81
N VAL A 292 9.56 -6.76 -6.18
CA VAL A 292 10.51 -5.88 -5.51
C VAL A 292 10.93 -4.78 -6.50
N SER A 293 10.62 -3.54 -6.17
CA SER A 293 11.07 -2.38 -6.91
C SER A 293 12.02 -1.57 -6.05
N SER A 294 13.21 -1.28 -6.52
CA SER A 294 14.21 -0.52 -5.77
C SER A 294 14.61 0.76 -6.50
N ASP A 295 14.89 1.80 -5.73
CA ASP A 295 15.63 2.96 -6.20
C ASP A 295 17.11 2.54 -6.40
N ASP A 296 17.64 2.71 -7.61
CA ASP A 296 18.97 2.25 -8.00
C ASP A 296 20.11 2.93 -7.21
N ARG A 297 19.85 4.12 -6.63
CA ARG A 297 20.79 4.79 -5.74
C ARG A 297 20.71 4.35 -4.30
N ALA A 298 19.56 3.84 -3.88
CA ALA A 298 19.37 3.35 -2.52
C ALA A 298 19.83 1.91 -2.36
N CYS A 299 19.58 1.09 -3.38
CA CYS A 299 19.92 -0.34 -3.39
C CYS A 299 20.65 -0.65 -4.70
N THR A 300 21.96 -0.80 -4.65
CA THR A 300 22.82 -1.04 -5.81
C THR A 300 22.97 -2.52 -6.14
N ASP A 301 22.60 -3.39 -5.25
CA ASP A 301 22.75 -4.84 -5.26
C ASP A 301 21.38 -5.53 -5.06
N LEU A 302 20.42 -5.18 -5.93
CA LEU A 302 19.05 -5.69 -5.86
C LEU A 302 18.97 -7.23 -5.82
N ASP A 303 19.86 -7.92 -6.53
CA ASP A 303 19.86 -9.39 -6.57
C ASP A 303 20.13 -10.00 -5.19
N ASP A 304 21.05 -9.40 -4.42
CA ASP A 304 21.32 -9.79 -3.03
C ASP A 304 20.12 -9.48 -2.13
N LEU A 305 19.47 -8.33 -2.31
CA LEU A 305 18.25 -7.99 -1.57
C LEU A 305 17.12 -9.00 -1.86
N VAL A 306 16.92 -9.37 -3.12
CA VAL A 306 15.90 -10.35 -3.51
C VAL A 306 16.18 -11.71 -2.90
N GLU A 307 17.44 -12.15 -2.88
CA GLU A 307 17.81 -13.42 -2.26
C GLU A 307 17.61 -13.41 -0.73
N ASP A 308 17.98 -12.31 -0.05
CA ASP A 308 17.74 -12.15 1.37
C ASP A 308 16.24 -12.09 1.72
N LEU A 309 15.43 -11.45 0.89
CA LEU A 309 13.97 -11.48 1.02
C LEU A 309 13.41 -12.88 0.84
N ARG A 310 13.86 -13.64 -0.17
CA ARG A 310 13.47 -15.04 -0.37
C ARG A 310 13.79 -15.89 0.86
N SER A 311 14.98 -15.72 1.40
CA SER A 311 15.41 -16.39 2.66
C SER A 311 14.49 -16.01 3.83
N GLY A 312 14.12 -14.73 3.94
CA GLY A 312 13.17 -14.25 4.95
C GLY A 312 11.80 -14.92 4.84
N PHE A 313 11.25 -15.03 3.62
CA PHE A 313 10.00 -15.75 3.38
C PHE A 313 10.15 -17.25 3.69
N ALA A 314 11.23 -17.88 3.28
CA ALA A 314 11.48 -19.29 3.59
C ALA A 314 11.57 -19.53 5.11
N THR A 315 12.21 -18.64 5.86
CA THR A 315 12.33 -18.70 7.31
C THR A 315 10.97 -18.62 8.01
N VAL A 316 10.14 -17.68 7.60
CA VAL A 316 8.84 -17.43 8.23
C VAL A 316 7.81 -18.50 7.86
N THR A 317 7.84 -19.00 6.64
CA THR A 317 6.86 -19.96 6.13
C THR A 317 7.26 -21.41 6.30
N GLY A 318 8.56 -21.68 6.53
CA GLY A 318 9.12 -23.04 6.53
C GLY A 318 9.12 -23.72 5.15
N ALA A 319 8.77 -23.00 4.09
CA ALA A 319 8.66 -23.54 2.73
C ALA A 319 9.83 -23.09 1.83
N ALA A 320 10.20 -23.93 0.87
CA ALA A 320 11.12 -23.51 -0.17
C ALA A 320 10.48 -22.43 -1.04
N VAL A 321 11.22 -21.33 -1.22
CA VAL A 321 10.81 -20.22 -2.08
C VAL A 321 11.45 -20.42 -3.46
N GLY A 322 10.64 -20.43 -4.51
CA GLY A 322 11.11 -20.65 -5.89
C GLY A 322 12.10 -19.59 -6.36
N PRO A 323 13.01 -19.94 -7.29
CA PRO A 323 13.92 -18.96 -7.88
C PRO A 323 13.17 -17.89 -8.67
N ALA A 324 13.77 -16.70 -8.74
CA ALA A 324 13.28 -15.58 -9.54
C ALA A 324 13.45 -15.79 -11.07
N ASP A 325 13.89 -16.98 -11.50
CA ASP A 325 14.39 -17.30 -12.83
C ASP A 325 13.33 -17.33 -13.96
N ARG A 326 12.09 -16.91 -13.70
CA ARG A 326 11.03 -16.88 -14.72
C ARG A 326 11.12 -15.68 -15.67
N PHE A 327 12.12 -14.81 -15.49
CA PHE A 327 12.37 -13.65 -16.36
C PHE A 327 13.66 -13.77 -17.19
N ALA A 328 14.33 -14.92 -17.16
CA ALA A 328 15.50 -15.22 -18.00
C ALA A 328 15.08 -15.78 -19.36
#